data_6c6ed05ae8b5db5dbc72f9716d2cce40
#
_entry.id   6c6ed05ae8b5db5dbc72f9716d2cce40
#
_cell.length_a   1.000
_cell.length_b   1.000
_cell.length_c   1.000
_cell.angle_alpha   90.00
_cell.angle_beta   90.00
_cell.angle_gamma   90.00
#
_symmetry.space_group_name_H-M   'P 1'
#
loop_
_entity.id
_entity.type
_entity.pdbx_description
1 polymer ?
#
loop_
_entity_poly.entity_id
_entity_poly.type
_entity_poly.pdbx_seq_one_letter_code
_entity_poly.pdbx_strand_id
1 'polypeptide(L)'
;MRRRDSAFLRSAALCALLWLAPVPAGTGQALKIGPPRSIATGVILFHQTNPDLLEPAAPISVWLLRLDLASVDLRPALATDEIVDTETVAETAARRQALAAVNAGFFLLPSGDPAGIYKLNGQLVSDTRRPRGAVGFLRSGDSLRLIYGRVMATMSLRVPRRAGQDTRMEIAGVDTTRHRGKLMLFTPAYHSDTDTAKGGLEWVLRGTPLRVAGTAQTAGKTPIPRDGFVLSYGGTTPPPPLSALTRGTRVDLETTYSALDRPSDDWARAEAIVGGAGLLIRDGRFVDDWTVEQLTAGFPETRHPRTLIGTHSDGSVWLITVDGRQPKFSAGMSLYELRSLASRLGLVQALNLDGGGSTTMWVQGQIVNSPSDAAGPRKVSDALLVMRR
;
A
#
# COMPACT_ATOMS: atom_id res chain seq x y z
N MET A 1 41.38 56.80 45.53
CA MET A 1 42.12 57.16 44.33
C MET A 1 42.59 55.90 43.64
N ARG A 2 42.49 55.82 42.39
CA ARG A 2 42.70 54.74 41.39
C ARG A 2 41.46 53.98 41.04
N ARG A 3 40.89 54.37 39.87
CA ARG A 3 39.89 53.68 39.05
C ARG A 3 40.50 52.41 38.49
N ARG A 4 39.76 51.33 38.49
CA ARG A 4 40.02 50.13 37.67
C ARG A 4 38.94 49.99 36.66
N ASP A 5 39.31 50.16 35.38
CA ASP A 5 38.49 49.89 34.23
C ASP A 5 38.39 48.38 34.01
N SER A 6 37.18 47.84 33.99
CA SER A 6 36.90 46.45 33.62
C SER A 6 36.42 46.39 32.17
N ALA A 7 37.28 45.89 31.29
CA ALA A 7 36.97 45.65 29.91
C ALA A 7 36.09 44.40 29.80
N PHE A 8 34.85 44.56 29.26
CA PHE A 8 34.00 43.43 28.86
C PHE A 8 34.45 42.93 27.48
N LEU A 9 35.04 41.73 27.47
CA LEU A 9 35.24 40.97 26.23
C LEU A 9 33.89 40.38 25.80
N ARG A 10 33.37 40.87 24.69
CA ARG A 10 32.28 40.22 23.98
C ARG A 10 32.80 39.11 23.09
N SER A 11 32.61 37.86 23.49
CA SER A 11 32.87 36.69 22.63
C SER A 11 31.71 36.59 21.60
N ALA A 12 32.02 36.86 20.35
CA ALA A 12 31.12 36.57 19.24
C ALA A 12 31.25 35.08 18.88
N ALA A 13 30.25 34.28 19.19
CA ALA A 13 30.14 32.90 18.73
C ALA A 13 29.75 32.90 17.24
N LEU A 14 30.69 32.54 16.41
CA LEU A 14 30.47 32.32 14.97
C LEU A 14 29.77 30.97 14.80
N CYS A 15 28.45 30.96 14.62
CA CYS A 15 27.72 29.77 14.18
C CYS A 15 28.07 29.52 12.69
N ALA A 16 28.97 28.61 12.43
CA ALA A 16 29.18 28.08 11.10
C ALA A 16 28.00 27.21 10.68
N LEU A 17 27.10 27.75 9.87
CA LEU A 17 26.08 26.97 9.14
C LEU A 17 26.80 26.11 8.12
N LEU A 18 27.01 24.84 8.46
CA LEU A 18 27.39 23.81 7.48
C LEU A 18 26.23 23.63 6.51
N TRP A 19 26.32 24.26 5.36
CA TRP A 19 25.51 23.92 4.20
C TRP A 19 25.93 22.51 3.76
N LEU A 20 25.17 21.48 4.12
CA LEU A 20 25.22 20.18 3.48
C LEU A 20 24.75 20.36 2.03
N ALA A 21 25.69 20.45 1.11
CA ALA A 21 25.41 20.40 -0.30
C ALA A 21 24.62 19.12 -0.61
N PRO A 22 23.56 19.17 -1.44
CA PRO A 22 22.86 17.97 -1.84
C PRO A 22 23.84 17.06 -2.60
N VAL A 23 24.00 15.83 -2.13
CA VAL A 23 24.74 14.79 -2.87
C VAL A 23 23.96 14.60 -4.17
N PRO A 24 24.57 14.82 -5.36
CA PRO A 24 23.85 14.61 -6.61
C PRO A 24 23.42 13.15 -6.70
N ALA A 25 22.18 12.91 -7.08
CA ALA A 25 21.70 11.60 -7.51
C ALA A 25 22.71 11.10 -8.58
N GLY A 26 23.14 9.85 -8.43
CA GLY A 26 24.22 9.29 -9.24
C GLY A 26 24.06 9.65 -10.73
N THR A 27 25.15 10.14 -11.33
CA THR A 27 25.28 10.48 -12.75
C THR A 27 25.25 9.24 -13.65
N GLY A 28 24.22 8.39 -13.49
CA GLY A 28 23.95 7.32 -14.43
C GLY A 28 23.41 7.92 -15.72
N GLN A 29 23.99 7.55 -16.86
CA GLN A 29 23.46 7.93 -18.17
C GLN A 29 21.95 7.62 -18.23
N ALA A 30 21.15 8.61 -18.67
CA ALA A 30 19.71 8.41 -18.86
C ALA A 30 19.43 7.16 -19.71
N LEU A 31 18.52 6.33 -19.26
CA LEU A 31 18.20 5.09 -19.97
C LEU A 31 17.55 5.39 -21.32
N LYS A 32 18.13 4.88 -22.39
CA LYS A 32 17.46 4.84 -23.69
C LYS A 32 16.34 3.79 -23.60
N ILE A 33 15.11 4.26 -23.54
CA ILE A 33 13.92 3.39 -23.55
C ILE A 33 13.59 3.00 -24.98
N GLY A 34 13.05 1.80 -25.21
CA GLY A 34 12.58 1.35 -26.50
C GLY A 34 11.49 2.26 -27.10
N PRO A 35 11.08 2.04 -28.36
CA PRO A 35 10.12 2.91 -29.03
C PRO A 35 8.78 2.97 -28.27
N PRO A 36 8.17 4.17 -28.16
CA PRO A 36 6.89 4.33 -27.50
C PRO A 36 5.75 3.74 -28.33
N ARG A 37 4.80 3.05 -27.67
CA ARG A 37 3.51 2.67 -28.21
C ARG A 37 2.41 3.44 -27.49
N SER A 38 1.73 4.34 -28.19
CA SER A 38 0.56 5.03 -27.63
C SER A 38 -0.59 4.05 -27.46
N ILE A 39 -1.15 3.98 -26.25
CA ILE A 39 -2.29 3.13 -25.90
C ILE A 39 -3.58 3.96 -25.89
N ALA A 40 -3.53 5.14 -25.30
CA ALA A 40 -4.59 6.13 -25.23
C ALA A 40 -3.97 7.50 -24.93
N THR A 41 -4.77 8.58 -24.97
CA THR A 41 -4.32 9.88 -24.49
C THR A 41 -3.78 9.75 -23.07
N GLY A 42 -2.54 10.19 -22.85
CA GLY A 42 -1.87 10.13 -21.55
C GLY A 42 -1.39 8.72 -21.13
N VAL A 43 -1.44 7.70 -22.00
CA VAL A 43 -0.97 6.33 -21.71
C VAL A 43 -0.01 5.86 -22.79
N ILE A 44 1.25 5.65 -22.43
CA ILE A 44 2.31 5.21 -23.34
C ILE A 44 2.97 3.97 -22.77
N LEU A 45 3.06 2.92 -23.59
CA LEU A 45 3.70 1.66 -23.29
C LEU A 45 5.08 1.57 -23.94
N PHE A 46 6.06 1.05 -23.22
CA PHE A 46 7.40 0.76 -23.68
C PHE A 46 7.78 -0.67 -23.33
N HIS A 47 8.68 -1.26 -24.11
CA HIS A 47 9.32 -2.53 -23.81
C HIS A 47 10.84 -2.40 -23.88
N GLN A 48 11.54 -2.96 -22.91
CA GLN A 48 12.99 -2.87 -22.81
C GLN A 48 13.58 -4.26 -22.51
N THR A 49 14.61 -4.63 -23.28
CA THR A 49 15.29 -5.94 -23.19
C THR A 49 16.81 -5.83 -23.08
N ASN A 50 17.34 -4.64 -22.74
CA ASN A 50 18.79 -4.44 -22.61
C ASN A 50 19.38 -5.23 -21.42
N PRO A 51 20.24 -6.25 -21.65
CA PRO A 51 20.84 -7.06 -20.59
C PRO A 51 21.75 -6.26 -19.66
N ASP A 52 22.28 -5.09 -20.08
CA ASP A 52 23.11 -4.20 -19.27
C ASP A 52 22.34 -3.46 -18.17
N LEU A 53 21.04 -3.74 -18.04
CA LEU A 53 20.26 -3.34 -16.87
C LEU A 53 20.61 -4.17 -15.63
N LEU A 54 21.28 -5.29 -15.81
CA LEU A 54 21.66 -6.23 -14.76
C LEU A 54 23.18 -6.33 -14.63
N GLU A 55 23.63 -6.59 -13.39
CA GLU A 55 25.04 -6.87 -13.11
C GLU A 55 25.16 -8.15 -12.26
N PRO A 56 25.79 -9.22 -12.79
CA PRO A 56 26.26 -9.36 -14.16
C PRO A 56 25.13 -9.34 -15.19
N ALA A 57 25.42 -8.93 -16.43
CA ALA A 57 24.48 -8.86 -17.52
C ALA A 57 23.78 -10.21 -17.76
N ALA A 58 22.48 -10.17 -17.98
CA ALA A 58 21.66 -11.35 -18.21
C ALA A 58 20.41 -10.98 -19.04
N PRO A 59 19.75 -11.95 -19.68
CA PRO A 59 18.48 -11.69 -20.37
C PRO A 59 17.48 -11.03 -19.43
N ILE A 60 16.80 -10.01 -19.93
CA ILE A 60 15.81 -9.23 -19.16
C ILE A 60 14.69 -8.74 -20.07
N SER A 61 13.47 -8.76 -19.57
CA SER A 61 12.28 -8.18 -20.21
C SER A 61 11.58 -7.27 -19.21
N VAL A 62 11.43 -6.00 -19.56
CA VAL A 62 10.83 -4.96 -18.72
C VAL A 62 9.76 -4.25 -19.52
N TRP A 63 8.55 -4.22 -18.99
CA TRP A 63 7.44 -3.46 -19.53
C TRP A 63 7.19 -2.23 -18.68
N LEU A 64 7.03 -1.07 -19.33
CA LEU A 64 6.89 0.22 -18.66
C LEU A 64 5.66 0.93 -19.23
N LEU A 65 4.77 1.33 -18.35
CA LEU A 65 3.57 2.09 -18.69
C LEU A 65 3.68 3.47 -18.06
N ARG A 66 3.81 4.51 -18.89
CA ARG A 66 3.83 5.92 -18.47
C ARG A 66 2.42 6.48 -18.52
N LEU A 67 2.01 7.12 -17.45
CA LEU A 67 0.68 7.70 -17.25
C LEU A 67 0.77 9.19 -17.01
N ASP A 68 -0.06 9.96 -17.72
CA ASP A 68 -0.37 11.33 -17.41
C ASP A 68 -1.70 11.38 -16.65
N LEU A 69 -1.63 11.66 -15.34
CA LEU A 69 -2.81 11.71 -14.47
C LEU A 69 -3.76 12.88 -14.77
N ALA A 70 -3.39 13.81 -15.66
CA ALA A 70 -4.34 14.80 -16.18
C ALA A 70 -5.30 14.19 -17.21
N SER A 71 -4.87 13.12 -17.89
CA SER A 71 -5.62 12.46 -18.98
C SER A 71 -6.31 11.16 -18.55
N VAL A 72 -5.79 10.48 -17.53
CA VAL A 72 -6.33 9.21 -17.03
C VAL A 72 -6.43 9.20 -15.52
N ASP A 73 -7.23 8.30 -14.99
CA ASP A 73 -7.32 8.06 -13.56
C ASP A 73 -6.60 6.76 -13.20
N LEU A 74 -6.02 6.70 -11.99
CA LEU A 74 -5.37 5.52 -11.43
C LEU A 74 -6.05 5.15 -10.13
N ARG A 75 -6.54 3.90 -10.02
CA ARG A 75 -7.28 3.42 -8.86
C ARG A 75 -6.83 2.04 -8.44
N PRO A 76 -6.64 1.78 -7.14
CA PRO A 76 -6.59 0.41 -6.65
C PRO A 76 -8.00 -0.22 -6.67
N ALA A 77 -8.05 -1.53 -6.87
CA ALA A 77 -9.27 -2.31 -6.82
C ALA A 77 -8.98 -3.68 -6.23
N LEU A 78 -9.88 -4.17 -5.35
CA LEU A 78 -9.86 -5.55 -4.88
C LEU A 78 -10.32 -6.49 -6.01
N ALA A 79 -9.75 -7.68 -6.02
CA ALA A 79 -10.28 -8.80 -6.78
C ALA A 79 -11.72 -9.08 -6.34
N THR A 80 -12.62 -9.40 -7.28
CA THR A 80 -14.04 -9.68 -7.02
C THR A 80 -14.78 -8.62 -6.18
N ASP A 81 -14.13 -7.48 -5.85
CA ASP A 81 -14.61 -6.42 -4.95
C ASP A 81 -14.70 -6.82 -3.47
N GLU A 82 -14.09 -7.95 -3.10
CA GLU A 82 -14.04 -8.50 -1.75
C GLU A 82 -12.60 -8.78 -1.31
N ILE A 83 -12.37 -8.83 0.00
CA ILE A 83 -11.05 -9.14 0.59
C ILE A 83 -10.72 -10.63 0.46
N VAL A 84 -11.73 -11.49 0.67
CA VAL A 84 -11.56 -12.96 0.78
C VAL A 84 -11.77 -13.60 -0.58
N ASP A 85 -11.06 -13.14 -1.59
CA ASP A 85 -11.04 -13.84 -2.87
C ASP A 85 -9.88 -13.34 -3.74
N THR A 86 -9.64 -14.02 -4.83
CA THR A 86 -8.58 -13.67 -5.77
C THR A 86 -9.08 -13.80 -7.21
N GLU A 87 -8.62 -12.90 -8.04
CA GLU A 87 -8.94 -12.82 -9.47
C GLU A 87 -7.66 -12.52 -10.25
N THR A 88 -7.54 -12.92 -11.48
CA THR A 88 -6.40 -12.48 -12.29
C THR A 88 -6.49 -10.98 -12.57
N VAL A 89 -5.33 -10.33 -12.75
CA VAL A 89 -5.29 -8.91 -13.16
C VAL A 89 -6.12 -8.66 -14.41
N ALA A 90 -6.12 -9.62 -15.35
CA ALA A 90 -6.89 -9.54 -16.59
C ALA A 90 -8.41 -9.57 -16.36
N GLU A 91 -8.89 -10.45 -15.47
CA GLU A 91 -10.31 -10.54 -15.11
C GLU A 91 -10.77 -9.26 -14.40
N THR A 92 -10.00 -8.79 -13.38
CA THR A 92 -10.30 -7.52 -12.70
C THR A 92 -10.35 -6.35 -13.66
N ALA A 93 -9.33 -6.24 -14.55
CA ALA A 93 -9.26 -5.16 -15.54
C ALA A 93 -10.43 -5.18 -16.51
N ALA A 94 -10.80 -6.36 -17.02
CA ALA A 94 -11.92 -6.52 -17.94
C ALA A 94 -13.26 -6.19 -17.26
N ARG A 95 -13.51 -6.73 -16.06
CA ARG A 95 -14.71 -6.47 -15.27
C ARG A 95 -14.89 -4.99 -14.96
N ARG A 96 -13.79 -4.29 -14.68
CA ARG A 96 -13.76 -2.85 -14.37
C ARG A 96 -13.59 -1.95 -15.59
N GLN A 97 -13.51 -2.52 -16.81
CA GLN A 97 -13.34 -1.78 -18.07
C GLN A 97 -12.12 -0.84 -18.06
N ALA A 98 -11.02 -1.31 -17.49
CA ALA A 98 -9.77 -0.56 -17.44
C ALA A 98 -9.11 -0.44 -18.82
N LEU A 99 -8.28 0.59 -19.03
CA LEU A 99 -7.38 0.71 -20.18
C LEU A 99 -6.15 -0.20 -20.04
N ALA A 100 -5.64 -0.27 -18.80
CA ALA A 100 -4.52 -1.09 -18.42
C ALA A 100 -4.59 -1.41 -16.92
N ALA A 101 -3.84 -2.43 -16.49
CA ALA A 101 -3.75 -2.81 -15.09
C ALA A 101 -2.42 -3.50 -14.78
N VAL A 102 -1.99 -3.42 -13.51
CA VAL A 102 -0.93 -4.24 -12.95
C VAL A 102 -1.38 -4.82 -11.61
N ASN A 103 -0.80 -5.95 -11.18
CA ASN A 103 -0.95 -6.43 -9.81
C ASN A 103 -0.41 -5.40 -8.80
N ALA A 104 -0.90 -5.40 -7.57
CA ALA A 104 -0.55 -4.35 -6.63
C ALA A 104 0.00 -4.88 -5.30
N GLY A 105 -0.80 -4.97 -4.24
CA GLY A 105 -0.35 -5.31 -2.90
C GLY A 105 0.08 -6.76 -2.72
N PHE A 106 0.78 -7.02 -1.61
CA PHE A 106 1.05 -8.38 -1.16
C PHE A 106 -0.21 -8.97 -0.50
N PHE A 107 -0.36 -10.29 -0.57
CA PHE A 107 -1.51 -10.98 0.01
C PHE A 107 -1.14 -12.37 0.55
N LEU A 108 -2.02 -12.94 1.37
CA LEU A 108 -1.86 -14.26 1.96
C LEU A 108 -2.49 -15.32 1.07
N LEU A 109 -1.76 -16.38 0.79
CA LEU A 109 -2.30 -17.57 0.12
C LEU A 109 -2.80 -18.56 1.18
N PRO A 110 -3.94 -19.24 0.97
CA PRO A 110 -4.82 -19.16 -0.21
C PRO A 110 -5.97 -18.17 -0.07
N SER A 111 -6.13 -17.47 1.07
CA SER A 111 -7.32 -16.68 1.42
C SER A 111 -7.51 -15.41 0.56
N GLY A 112 -6.43 -14.84 0.06
CA GLY A 112 -6.47 -13.57 -0.67
C GLY A 112 -6.36 -12.34 0.22
N ASP A 113 -6.34 -12.47 1.55
CA ASP A 113 -6.26 -11.32 2.48
C ASP A 113 -5.05 -10.44 2.17
N PRO A 114 -5.17 -9.11 2.02
CA PRO A 114 -4.03 -8.22 1.85
C PRO A 114 -3.03 -8.36 3.01
N ALA A 115 -1.75 -8.54 2.68
CA ALA A 115 -0.67 -8.74 3.65
C ALA A 115 0.07 -7.42 3.92
N GLY A 116 -0.62 -6.44 4.45
CA GLY A 116 -0.10 -5.10 4.75
C GLY A 116 -1.21 -4.07 4.77
N ILE A 117 -0.83 -2.81 4.87
CA ILE A 117 -1.81 -1.74 4.88
C ILE A 117 -2.57 -1.68 3.55
N TYR A 118 -3.90 -1.71 3.64
CA TYR A 118 -4.77 -1.46 2.50
C TYR A 118 -5.94 -0.58 2.93
N LYS A 119 -6.14 0.52 2.21
CA LYS A 119 -7.23 1.46 2.41
C LYS A 119 -7.95 1.67 1.10
N LEU A 120 -9.27 1.65 1.11
CA LEU A 120 -10.10 1.83 -0.08
C LEU A 120 -11.28 2.73 0.25
N ASN A 121 -11.57 3.71 -0.62
CA ASN A 121 -12.68 4.66 -0.43
C ASN A 121 -12.68 5.34 0.97
N GLY A 122 -11.51 5.71 1.46
CA GLY A 122 -11.35 6.33 2.78
C GLY A 122 -11.37 5.36 3.97
N GLN A 123 -11.70 4.07 3.75
CA GLN A 123 -11.80 3.07 4.80
C GLN A 123 -10.58 2.15 4.83
N LEU A 124 -10.00 1.97 6.02
CA LEU A 124 -8.98 0.94 6.26
C LEU A 124 -9.64 -0.44 6.22
N VAL A 125 -9.17 -1.30 5.33
CA VAL A 125 -9.66 -2.68 5.13
C VAL A 125 -8.59 -3.74 5.40
N SER A 126 -7.34 -3.32 5.58
CA SER A 126 -6.27 -4.14 6.14
C SER A 126 -5.26 -3.24 6.82
N ASP A 127 -4.81 -3.64 7.99
CA ASP A 127 -3.84 -2.91 8.81
C ASP A 127 -2.45 -3.51 8.73
N THR A 128 -1.45 -2.78 9.20
CA THR A 128 -0.11 -3.32 9.42
C THR A 128 0.48 -2.78 10.71
N ARG A 129 1.13 -3.67 11.46
CA ARG A 129 1.80 -3.33 12.72
C ARG A 129 3.28 -2.97 12.54
N ARG A 130 3.74 -2.93 11.30
CA ARG A 130 5.12 -2.57 10.93
C ARG A 130 5.09 -1.46 9.91
N PRO A 131 6.02 -0.50 9.98
CA PRO A 131 6.18 0.48 8.93
C PRO A 131 6.62 -0.20 7.63
N ARG A 132 5.73 -0.33 6.67
CA ARG A 132 6.00 -0.86 5.33
C ARG A 132 5.94 0.25 4.31
N GLY A 133 6.69 0.10 3.22
CA GLY A 133 6.55 0.94 2.05
C GLY A 133 5.12 0.89 1.54
N ALA A 134 4.55 2.07 1.25
CA ALA A 134 3.20 2.18 0.72
C ALA A 134 3.08 3.36 -0.24
N VAL A 135 2.08 3.31 -1.11
CA VAL A 135 1.63 4.42 -1.93
C VAL A 135 0.22 4.83 -1.51
N GLY A 136 0.04 6.13 -1.23
CA GLY A 136 -1.25 6.73 -0.90
C GLY A 136 -1.77 7.57 -2.07
N PHE A 137 -3.09 7.54 -2.28
CA PHE A 137 -3.82 8.21 -3.34
C PHE A 137 -4.57 9.40 -2.73
N LEU A 138 -4.06 10.61 -2.92
CA LEU A 138 -4.66 11.84 -2.43
C LEU A 138 -5.46 12.49 -3.56
N ARG A 139 -6.77 12.51 -3.41
CA ARG A 139 -7.67 13.14 -4.38
C ARG A 139 -8.17 14.48 -3.87
N SER A 140 -8.19 15.48 -4.77
CA SER A 140 -8.77 16.80 -4.55
C SER A 140 -9.53 17.22 -5.81
N GLY A 141 -10.84 17.09 -5.79
CA GLY A 141 -11.66 17.18 -7.01
C GLY A 141 -11.18 16.13 -8.01
N ASP A 142 -10.92 16.59 -9.25
CA ASP A 142 -10.42 15.71 -10.33
C ASP A 142 -8.91 15.47 -10.26
N SER A 143 -8.18 16.14 -9.38
CA SER A 143 -6.74 15.98 -9.26
C SER A 143 -6.39 14.78 -8.39
N LEU A 144 -5.49 13.93 -8.86
CA LEU A 144 -4.90 12.83 -8.11
C LEU A 144 -3.40 13.08 -7.91
N ARG A 145 -2.96 13.01 -6.67
CA ARG A 145 -1.54 13.06 -6.28
C ARG A 145 -1.17 11.79 -5.51
N LEU A 146 -0.07 11.18 -5.87
CA LEU A 146 0.46 10.04 -5.13
C LEU A 146 1.45 10.49 -4.06
N ILE A 147 1.39 9.85 -2.91
CA ILE A 147 2.38 10.00 -1.83
C ILE A 147 3.03 8.65 -1.57
N TYR A 148 4.31 8.69 -1.20
CA TYR A 148 5.11 7.49 -0.93
C TYR A 148 5.78 7.61 0.42
N GLY A 149 5.91 6.50 1.13
CA GLY A 149 6.59 6.45 2.42
C GLY A 149 6.32 5.15 3.14
N ARG A 150 6.93 5.01 4.32
CA ARG A 150 6.71 3.87 5.21
C ARG A 150 5.69 4.25 6.25
N VAL A 151 4.60 3.51 6.30
CA VAL A 151 3.46 3.78 7.16
C VAL A 151 2.92 2.49 7.79
N MET A 152 2.39 2.62 8.98
CA MET A 152 1.54 1.62 9.62
C MET A 152 0.23 2.27 10.09
N ALA A 153 -0.82 1.47 10.21
CA ALA A 153 -2.10 1.89 10.73
C ALA A 153 -2.54 0.95 11.85
N THR A 154 -3.14 1.51 12.88
CA THR A 154 -3.80 0.77 13.95
C THR A 154 -5.21 1.30 14.13
N MET A 155 -6.10 0.47 14.64
CA MET A 155 -7.49 0.85 14.85
C MET A 155 -7.92 0.58 16.29
N SER A 156 -8.79 1.43 16.83
CA SER A 156 -9.37 1.26 18.16
C SER A 156 -10.87 1.51 18.15
N LEU A 157 -11.56 0.74 18.98
CA LEU A 157 -12.93 0.99 19.38
C LEU A 157 -12.93 2.00 20.53
N ARG A 158 -13.65 3.11 20.39
CA ARG A 158 -13.95 4.05 21.46
C ARG A 158 -15.43 3.95 21.80
N VAL A 159 -15.72 3.81 23.09
CA VAL A 159 -17.10 3.87 23.62
C VAL A 159 -17.25 5.15 24.44
N PRO A 160 -17.90 6.20 23.89
CA PRO A 160 -18.12 7.46 24.60
C PRO A 160 -19.00 7.27 25.85
N ARG A 161 -18.64 7.95 26.94
CA ARG A 161 -19.43 7.97 28.17
C ARG A 161 -20.03 9.37 28.41
N ARG A 162 -21.25 9.40 28.92
CA ARG A 162 -21.92 10.67 29.28
C ARG A 162 -21.21 11.43 30.41
N ALA A 163 -20.59 10.67 31.33
CA ALA A 163 -19.77 11.20 32.41
C ALA A 163 -18.53 10.30 32.60
N GLY A 164 -17.39 10.91 32.87
CA GLY A 164 -16.12 10.22 33.03
C GLY A 164 -15.34 10.08 31.72
N GLN A 165 -14.26 9.30 31.74
CA GLN A 165 -13.41 9.08 30.57
C GLN A 165 -14.03 8.05 29.65
N ASP A 166 -13.91 8.28 28.33
CA ASP A 166 -14.23 7.31 27.29
C ASP A 166 -13.40 6.03 27.50
N THR A 167 -14.00 4.90 27.19
CA THR A 167 -13.25 3.64 27.20
C THR A 167 -12.78 3.30 25.80
N ARG A 168 -11.54 2.82 25.68
CA ARG A 168 -10.93 2.41 24.42
C ARG A 168 -10.46 0.97 24.49
N MET A 169 -10.53 0.29 23.35
CA MET A 169 -9.97 -1.05 23.16
C MET A 169 -9.35 -1.16 21.78
N GLU A 170 -8.16 -1.72 21.71
CA GLU A 170 -7.50 -1.99 20.45
C GLU A 170 -8.30 -2.99 19.61
N ILE A 171 -8.46 -2.70 18.34
CA ILE A 171 -8.90 -3.64 17.32
C ILE A 171 -7.64 -4.33 16.80
N ALA A 172 -7.55 -5.64 17.03
CA ALA A 172 -6.34 -6.41 16.77
C ALA A 172 -6.10 -6.73 15.29
N GLY A 173 -7.11 -6.54 14.45
CA GLY A 173 -7.03 -6.70 13.00
C GLY A 173 -8.34 -6.29 12.34
N VAL A 174 -8.23 -5.91 11.07
CA VAL A 174 -9.34 -5.53 10.21
C VAL A 174 -9.41 -6.54 9.08
N ASP A 175 -10.61 -7.05 8.81
CA ASP A 175 -10.91 -7.98 7.72
C ASP A 175 -9.94 -9.17 7.64
N THR A 176 -9.72 -9.81 8.77
CA THR A 176 -8.84 -10.97 8.89
C THR A 176 -9.34 -11.95 9.95
N THR A 177 -8.75 -13.13 9.99
CA THR A 177 -9.15 -14.23 10.88
C THR A 177 -9.30 -13.80 12.34
N ARG A 178 -10.40 -14.17 12.98
CA ARG A 178 -10.65 -13.93 14.41
C ARG A 178 -9.70 -14.75 15.28
N HIS A 179 -8.96 -14.08 16.16
CA HIS A 179 -8.06 -14.70 17.11
C HIS A 179 -8.64 -14.74 18.54
N ARG A 180 -8.29 -15.79 19.29
CA ARG A 180 -8.72 -15.96 20.68
C ARG A 180 -8.30 -14.77 21.55
N GLY A 181 -9.26 -14.20 22.31
CA GLY A 181 -9.04 -13.07 23.21
C GLY A 181 -8.77 -11.73 22.52
N LYS A 182 -8.95 -11.65 21.18
CA LYS A 182 -8.74 -10.42 20.41
C LYS A 182 -10.04 -9.90 19.84
N LEU A 183 -10.12 -8.56 19.69
CA LEU A 183 -11.19 -7.87 19.01
C LEU A 183 -10.79 -7.64 17.55
N MET A 184 -11.63 -8.05 16.63
CA MET A 184 -11.48 -7.85 15.19
C MET A 184 -12.60 -6.95 14.68
N LEU A 185 -12.37 -6.27 13.57
CA LEU A 185 -13.38 -5.52 12.83
C LEU A 185 -13.56 -6.16 11.46
N PHE A 186 -14.82 -6.40 11.06
CA PHE A 186 -15.17 -6.81 9.72
C PHE A 186 -15.94 -5.69 9.03
N THR A 187 -15.45 -5.30 7.85
CA THR A 187 -16.00 -4.23 7.01
C THR A 187 -16.84 -4.82 5.89
N PRO A 188 -17.66 -4.00 5.20
CA PRO A 188 -18.41 -4.47 4.03
C PRO A 188 -17.55 -4.97 2.86
N ALA A 189 -16.25 -4.69 2.88
CA ALA A 189 -15.30 -5.17 1.87
C ALA A 189 -14.81 -6.60 2.14
N TYR A 190 -15.03 -7.15 3.36
CA TYR A 190 -14.53 -8.48 3.70
C TYR A 190 -15.22 -9.57 2.88
N HIS A 191 -16.49 -9.78 3.13
CA HIS A 191 -17.35 -10.77 2.48
C HIS A 191 -18.81 -10.51 2.92
N SER A 192 -19.76 -11.37 2.50
CA SER A 192 -21.16 -11.28 2.92
C SER A 192 -21.38 -11.49 4.43
N ASP A 193 -20.50 -12.24 5.08
CA ASP A 193 -20.50 -12.49 6.53
C ASP A 193 -19.06 -12.56 7.08
N THR A 194 -18.92 -12.71 8.41
CA THR A 194 -17.62 -12.71 9.09
C THR A 194 -16.80 -13.98 8.90
N ASP A 195 -17.33 -15.01 8.30
CA ASP A 195 -16.75 -16.37 8.15
C ASP A 195 -16.10 -16.93 9.44
N THR A 196 -16.62 -16.54 10.59
CA THR A 196 -16.08 -16.96 11.89
C THR A 196 -16.79 -18.23 12.39
N ALA A 197 -16.05 -19.05 13.14
CA ALA A 197 -16.63 -20.20 13.84
C ALA A 197 -17.45 -19.77 15.07
N LYS A 198 -18.26 -20.67 15.63
CA LYS A 198 -18.89 -20.50 16.95
C LYS A 198 -17.85 -20.28 18.05
N GLY A 199 -18.29 -19.75 19.20
CA GLY A 199 -17.42 -19.57 20.39
C GLY A 199 -16.80 -18.20 20.51
N GLY A 200 -17.31 -17.21 19.83
CA GLY A 200 -17.01 -15.79 20.00
C GLY A 200 -18.26 -14.95 20.17
N LEU A 201 -18.09 -13.66 20.31
CA LEU A 201 -19.17 -12.68 20.42
C LEU A 201 -19.06 -11.65 19.29
N GLU A 202 -20.15 -11.38 18.60
CA GLU A 202 -20.18 -10.47 17.46
C GLU A 202 -21.29 -9.43 17.62
N TRP A 203 -20.95 -8.17 17.42
CA TRP A 203 -21.87 -7.03 17.48
C TRP A 203 -21.94 -6.35 16.13
N VAL A 204 -23.15 -6.27 15.58
CA VAL A 204 -23.40 -5.49 14.36
C VAL A 204 -23.48 -4.01 14.72
N LEU A 205 -22.74 -3.19 13.97
CA LEU A 205 -22.72 -1.73 14.08
C LEU A 205 -23.37 -1.11 12.86
N ARG A 206 -24.26 -0.12 13.06
CA ARG A 206 -24.94 0.60 11.97
C ARG A 206 -25.13 2.07 12.30
N GLY A 207 -25.36 2.85 11.25
CA GLY A 207 -25.79 4.24 11.33
C GLY A 207 -24.66 5.27 11.46
N THR A 208 -25.06 6.53 11.39
CA THR A 208 -24.14 7.69 11.56
C THR A 208 -24.78 8.63 12.58
N PRO A 209 -24.28 8.70 13.83
CA PRO A 209 -23.11 7.97 14.37
C PRO A 209 -23.34 6.47 14.54
N LEU A 210 -22.25 5.68 14.51
CA LEU A 210 -22.30 4.23 14.66
C LEU A 210 -22.91 3.83 16.02
N ARG A 211 -23.81 2.85 15.96
CA ARG A 211 -24.45 2.26 17.15
C ARG A 211 -24.55 0.75 17.03
N VAL A 212 -24.50 0.09 18.16
CA VAL A 212 -24.78 -1.35 18.27
C VAL A 212 -26.25 -1.59 17.88
N ALA A 213 -26.47 -2.41 16.84
CA ALA A 213 -27.80 -2.64 16.27
C ALA A 213 -28.68 -3.63 17.05
N GLY A 214 -28.07 -4.54 17.81
CA GLY A 214 -28.77 -5.60 18.54
C GLY A 214 -27.96 -6.19 19.68
N THR A 215 -28.33 -7.38 20.12
CA THR A 215 -27.55 -8.18 21.08
C THR A 215 -26.37 -8.84 20.38
N ALA A 216 -25.36 -9.23 21.16
CA ALA A 216 -24.22 -9.98 20.64
C ALA A 216 -24.67 -11.34 20.04
N GLN A 217 -24.14 -11.66 18.88
CA GLN A 217 -24.36 -12.95 18.20
C GLN A 217 -23.28 -13.93 18.67
N THR A 218 -23.63 -15.21 18.79
CA THR A 218 -22.70 -16.26 19.24
C THR A 218 -22.47 -17.37 18.23
N ALA A 219 -23.30 -17.39 17.19
CA ALA A 219 -23.30 -18.46 16.18
C ALA A 219 -22.07 -18.40 15.25
N GLY A 220 -21.41 -17.25 15.17
CA GLY A 220 -20.45 -16.96 14.10
C GLY A 220 -21.13 -16.66 12.77
N LYS A 221 -20.36 -16.42 11.73
CA LYS A 221 -20.88 -16.09 10.37
C LYS A 221 -21.95 -15.00 10.39
N THR A 222 -21.72 -13.96 11.21
CA THR A 222 -22.65 -12.84 11.30
C THR A 222 -22.65 -12.06 9.98
N PRO A 223 -23.82 -11.85 9.35
CA PRO A 223 -23.91 -11.05 8.13
C PRO A 223 -23.37 -9.64 8.34
N ILE A 224 -22.50 -9.20 7.43
CA ILE A 224 -21.90 -7.85 7.46
C ILE A 224 -22.84 -6.89 6.72
N PRO A 225 -23.35 -5.85 7.37
CA PRO A 225 -24.22 -4.89 6.71
C PRO A 225 -23.42 -4.01 5.73
N ARG A 226 -23.98 -3.71 4.56
CA ARG A 226 -23.36 -2.81 3.58
C ARG A 226 -23.15 -1.38 4.09
N ASP A 227 -23.94 -0.96 5.07
CA ASP A 227 -23.96 0.36 5.71
C ASP A 227 -23.37 0.36 7.13
N GLY A 228 -22.55 -0.64 7.47
CA GLY A 228 -22.03 -0.80 8.82
C GLY A 228 -20.86 -1.78 8.92
N PHE A 229 -20.70 -2.35 10.12
CA PHE A 229 -19.54 -3.18 10.46
C PHE A 229 -19.95 -4.29 11.42
N VAL A 230 -19.08 -5.28 11.59
CA VAL A 230 -19.21 -6.27 12.67
C VAL A 230 -17.96 -6.24 13.52
N LEU A 231 -18.11 -5.99 14.82
CA LEU A 231 -17.07 -6.25 15.81
C LEU A 231 -17.14 -7.73 16.20
N SER A 232 -16.03 -8.43 16.18
CA SER A 232 -15.93 -9.85 16.53
C SER A 232 -14.85 -10.08 17.59
N TYR A 233 -15.26 -10.58 18.76
CA TYR A 233 -14.37 -10.92 19.86
C TYR A 233 -14.18 -12.42 19.97
N GLY A 234 -12.93 -12.87 20.03
CA GLY A 234 -12.56 -14.28 20.09
C GLY A 234 -12.68 -14.90 21.49
N GLY A 235 -13.85 -14.82 22.11
CA GLY A 235 -14.14 -15.40 23.41
C GLY A 235 -15.58 -15.17 23.83
N THR A 236 -16.04 -15.88 24.88
CA THR A 236 -17.41 -15.82 25.40
C THR A 236 -17.57 -14.87 26.58
N THR A 237 -16.47 -14.45 27.19
CA THR A 237 -16.43 -13.52 28.31
C THR A 237 -15.73 -12.22 27.87
N PRO A 238 -16.48 -11.21 27.40
CA PRO A 238 -15.87 -10.00 26.85
C PRO A 238 -15.38 -9.08 27.99
N PRO A 239 -14.16 -8.54 27.87
CA PRO A 239 -13.68 -7.53 28.82
C PRO A 239 -14.39 -6.20 28.61
N PRO A 240 -14.31 -5.24 29.55
CA PRO A 240 -14.66 -3.86 29.27
C PRO A 240 -13.78 -3.28 28.15
N PRO A 241 -14.32 -2.46 27.22
CA PRO A 241 -15.72 -1.94 27.21
C PRO A 241 -16.74 -2.87 26.55
N LEU A 242 -16.34 -4.02 25.98
CA LEU A 242 -17.24 -4.89 25.19
C LEU A 242 -18.41 -5.44 26.03
N SER A 243 -18.16 -5.75 27.32
CA SER A 243 -19.20 -6.24 28.23
C SER A 243 -20.34 -5.24 28.46
N ALA A 244 -20.12 -3.96 28.18
CA ALA A 244 -21.10 -2.90 28.32
C ALA A 244 -21.86 -2.58 27.01
N LEU A 245 -21.53 -3.25 25.90
CA LEU A 245 -22.17 -3.00 24.62
C LEU A 245 -23.57 -3.61 24.59
N THR A 246 -24.57 -2.74 24.52
CA THR A 246 -26.00 -3.09 24.37
C THR A 246 -26.58 -2.37 23.16
N ARG A 247 -27.74 -2.80 22.70
CA ARG A 247 -28.46 -2.13 21.60
C ARG A 247 -28.56 -0.62 21.82
N GLY A 248 -28.18 0.17 20.84
CA GLY A 248 -28.20 1.63 20.88
C GLY A 248 -26.93 2.25 21.47
N THR A 249 -26.01 1.48 22.05
CA THR A 249 -24.71 2.01 22.53
C THR A 249 -23.97 2.66 21.35
N ARG A 250 -23.63 3.96 21.50
CA ARG A 250 -22.77 4.66 20.53
C ARG A 250 -21.36 4.15 20.62
N VAL A 251 -20.72 3.97 19.49
CA VAL A 251 -19.31 3.62 19.36
C VAL A 251 -18.67 4.47 18.26
N ASP A 252 -17.37 4.71 18.39
CA ASP A 252 -16.58 5.33 17.35
C ASP A 252 -15.40 4.40 17.00
N LEU A 253 -15.07 4.29 15.71
CA LEU A 253 -13.90 3.59 15.21
C LEU A 253 -12.83 4.63 14.89
N GLU A 254 -11.70 4.55 15.58
CA GLU A 254 -10.59 5.50 15.45
C GLU A 254 -9.41 4.82 14.77
N THR A 255 -8.96 5.35 13.63
CA THR A 255 -7.75 4.89 12.94
C THR A 255 -6.62 5.85 13.21
N THR A 256 -5.48 5.32 13.62
CA THR A 256 -4.23 6.08 13.83
C THR A 256 -3.20 5.63 12.81
N TYR A 257 -2.65 6.58 12.08
CA TYR A 257 -1.54 6.36 11.15
C TYR A 257 -0.24 6.80 11.82
N SER A 258 0.79 5.95 11.74
CA SER A 258 2.16 6.27 12.17
C SER A 258 3.08 6.13 10.96
N ALA A 259 3.68 7.22 10.53
CA ALA A 259 4.50 7.28 9.33
C ALA A 259 5.92 7.75 9.68
N LEU A 260 6.93 7.16 9.01
CA LEU A 260 8.34 7.50 9.20
C LEU A 260 8.80 8.62 8.26
N ASP A 261 8.23 8.69 7.09
CA ASP A 261 8.78 9.46 5.97
C ASP A 261 7.97 10.70 5.60
N ARG A 262 6.71 10.77 6.06
CA ARG A 262 5.76 11.87 5.79
C ARG A 262 4.85 12.11 6.98
N PRO A 263 4.21 13.29 7.08
CA PRO A 263 3.20 13.53 8.10
C PRO A 263 2.09 12.48 8.06
N SER A 264 1.65 12.03 9.23
CA SER A 264 0.58 11.02 9.36
C SER A 264 -0.76 11.50 8.79
N ASP A 265 -1.01 12.80 8.81
CA ASP A 265 -2.24 13.41 8.29
C ASP A 265 -2.41 13.22 6.77
N ASP A 266 -1.33 13.17 6.00
CA ASP A 266 -1.41 12.89 4.56
C ASP A 266 -1.98 11.49 4.33
N TRP A 267 -1.58 10.51 5.13
CA TRP A 267 -2.09 9.14 5.06
C TRP A 267 -3.54 9.04 5.53
N ALA A 268 -3.90 9.80 6.56
CA ALA A 268 -5.29 9.87 7.03
C ALA A 268 -6.22 10.43 5.94
N ARG A 269 -5.77 11.42 5.16
CA ARG A 269 -6.55 12.05 4.06
C ARG A 269 -6.55 11.24 2.77
N ALA A 270 -5.62 10.30 2.59
CA ALA A 270 -5.58 9.47 1.39
C ALA A 270 -6.90 8.71 1.22
N GLU A 271 -7.50 8.78 0.02
CA GLU A 271 -8.70 8.02 -0.35
C GLU A 271 -8.40 6.52 -0.40
N ALA A 272 -7.21 6.17 -0.88
CA ALA A 272 -6.73 4.81 -0.92
C ALA A 272 -5.25 4.73 -0.51
N ILE A 273 -4.85 3.57 0.02
CA ILE A 273 -3.45 3.23 0.33
C ILE A 273 -3.23 1.79 -0.11
N VAL A 274 -2.14 1.57 -0.83
CA VAL A 274 -1.69 0.22 -1.21
C VAL A 274 -0.32 -0.04 -0.59
N GLY A 275 -0.21 -1.11 0.18
CA GLY A 275 1.03 -1.56 0.78
C GLY A 275 1.94 -2.25 -0.23
N GLY A 276 3.23 -1.97 -0.14
CA GLY A 276 4.29 -2.65 -0.87
C GLY A 276 5.33 -3.24 0.08
N ALA A 277 6.50 -3.57 -0.48
CA ALA A 277 7.66 -4.02 0.30
C ALA A 277 8.95 -3.58 -0.42
N GLY A 278 9.67 -2.68 0.22
CA GLY A 278 10.84 -2.01 -0.33
C GLY A 278 10.49 -0.66 -0.97
N LEU A 279 10.43 0.39 -0.15
CA LEU A 279 10.47 1.76 -0.65
C LEU A 279 11.86 1.97 -1.27
N LEU A 280 11.93 2.25 -2.57
CA LEU A 280 13.18 2.25 -3.33
C LEU A 280 13.79 3.63 -3.46
N ILE A 281 12.96 4.61 -3.81
CA ILE A 281 13.35 6.02 -4.00
C ILE A 281 12.35 6.91 -3.29
N ARG A 282 12.85 7.88 -2.55
CA ARG A 282 12.07 8.93 -1.90
C ARG A 282 12.70 10.29 -2.15
N ASP A 283 11.91 11.22 -2.72
CA ASP A 283 12.32 12.58 -3.03
C ASP A 283 13.68 12.62 -3.79
N GLY A 284 13.84 11.74 -4.79
CA GLY A 284 15.02 11.60 -5.63
C GLY A 284 16.21 10.90 -4.96
N ARG A 285 16.08 10.42 -3.72
CA ARG A 285 17.16 9.76 -2.97
C ARG A 285 16.87 8.27 -2.83
N PHE A 286 17.92 7.47 -2.90
CA PHE A 286 17.83 6.04 -2.62
C PHE A 286 17.44 5.79 -1.16
N VAL A 287 16.58 4.81 -0.96
CA VAL A 287 16.33 4.23 0.36
C VAL A 287 17.21 2.99 0.46
N ASP A 288 18.22 3.05 1.32
CA ASP A 288 19.24 2.00 1.47
C ASP A 288 18.93 1.05 2.64
N ASP A 289 18.12 1.48 3.59
CA ASP A 289 17.76 0.70 4.78
C ASP A 289 16.29 0.29 4.74
N TRP A 290 16.06 -1.01 4.60
CA TRP A 290 14.74 -1.66 4.68
C TRP A 290 14.55 -2.45 5.98
N THR A 291 15.45 -2.31 6.96
CA THR A 291 15.38 -3.04 8.25
C THR A 291 14.05 -2.81 8.95
N VAL A 292 13.55 -1.57 8.94
CA VAL A 292 12.27 -1.22 9.55
C VAL A 292 11.07 -1.87 8.84
N GLU A 293 11.21 -2.19 7.55
CA GLU A 293 10.17 -2.88 6.79
C GLU A 293 10.15 -4.38 7.07
N GLN A 294 11.17 -4.91 7.75
CA GLN A 294 11.34 -6.33 8.09
C GLN A 294 11.11 -7.24 6.87
N LEU A 295 11.82 -6.94 5.78
CA LEU A 295 11.79 -7.78 4.59
C LEU A 295 12.40 -9.15 4.91
N THR A 296 11.91 -10.19 4.25
CA THR A 296 12.48 -11.55 4.39
C THR A 296 13.93 -11.54 3.95
N ALA A 297 14.78 -12.25 4.65
CA ALA A 297 16.20 -12.40 4.31
C ALA A 297 16.36 -12.85 2.84
N GLY A 298 17.27 -12.20 2.13
CA GLY A 298 17.52 -12.44 0.70
C GLY A 298 16.50 -11.80 -0.25
N PHE A 299 15.39 -11.24 0.25
CA PHE A 299 14.38 -10.61 -0.63
C PHE A 299 14.92 -9.40 -1.41
N PRO A 300 15.72 -8.49 -0.83
CA PRO A 300 16.32 -7.39 -1.56
C PRO A 300 17.35 -7.84 -2.61
N GLU A 301 18.13 -8.89 -2.33
CA GLU A 301 19.26 -9.33 -3.12
C GLU A 301 18.85 -10.23 -4.29
N THR A 302 17.78 -11.00 -4.11
CA THR A 302 17.43 -12.05 -5.06
C THR A 302 16.67 -11.48 -6.26
N ARG A 303 17.07 -11.89 -7.46
CA ARG A 303 16.36 -11.58 -8.70
C ARG A 303 15.05 -12.33 -8.79
N HIS A 304 13.96 -11.59 -8.92
CA HIS A 304 12.60 -12.10 -9.09
C HIS A 304 11.85 -11.28 -10.14
N PRO A 305 10.73 -11.78 -10.69
CA PRO A 305 9.76 -10.89 -11.32
C PRO A 305 9.36 -9.80 -10.34
N ARG A 306 9.22 -8.55 -10.81
CA ARG A 306 8.93 -7.40 -9.98
C ARG A 306 7.83 -6.55 -10.59
N THR A 307 7.05 -5.91 -9.74
CA THR A 307 6.12 -4.85 -10.10
C THR A 307 6.47 -3.61 -9.30
N LEU A 308 6.49 -2.45 -9.96
CA LEU A 308 6.85 -1.18 -9.36
C LEU A 308 5.84 -0.10 -9.75
N ILE A 309 5.53 0.78 -8.80
CA ILE A 309 4.91 2.08 -9.06
C ILE A 309 5.88 3.20 -8.70
N GLY A 310 5.98 4.22 -9.55
CA GLY A 310 6.81 5.38 -9.27
C GLY A 310 6.28 6.66 -9.88
N THR A 311 6.78 7.80 -9.41
CA THR A 311 6.47 9.13 -9.95
C THR A 311 7.76 9.75 -10.46
N HIS A 312 7.74 10.23 -11.68
CA HIS A 312 8.85 10.92 -12.35
C HIS A 312 8.84 12.41 -11.96
N SER A 313 9.97 13.07 -12.14
CA SER A 313 10.15 14.50 -11.80
C SER A 313 9.19 15.45 -12.57
N ASP A 314 8.68 15.04 -13.74
CA ASP A 314 7.66 15.77 -14.50
C ASP A 314 6.22 15.54 -14.01
N GLY A 315 6.03 14.75 -12.95
CA GLY A 315 4.74 14.40 -12.38
C GLY A 315 4.06 13.18 -13.01
N SER A 316 4.58 12.63 -14.11
CA SER A 316 4.03 11.40 -14.70
C SER A 316 4.21 10.20 -13.77
N VAL A 317 3.24 9.29 -13.77
CA VAL A 317 3.28 8.04 -13.00
C VAL A 317 3.71 6.89 -13.91
N TRP A 318 4.55 6.02 -13.38
CA TRP A 318 5.06 4.86 -14.08
C TRP A 318 4.67 3.58 -13.35
N LEU A 319 4.07 2.66 -14.10
CA LEU A 319 3.85 1.28 -13.68
C LEU A 319 4.83 0.41 -14.46
N ILE A 320 5.62 -0.39 -13.75
CA ILE A 320 6.70 -1.17 -14.37
C ILE A 320 6.57 -2.61 -13.92
N THR A 321 6.62 -3.54 -14.87
CA THR A 321 6.77 -4.98 -14.59
C THR A 321 8.05 -5.50 -15.20
N VAL A 322 8.76 -6.31 -14.41
CA VAL A 322 9.98 -7.01 -14.80
C VAL A 322 9.66 -8.49 -14.82
N ASP A 323 9.77 -9.12 -15.98
CA ASP A 323 9.68 -10.58 -16.08
C ASP A 323 10.85 -11.25 -15.36
N GLY A 324 10.70 -12.49 -14.93
CA GLY A 324 11.78 -13.20 -14.24
C GLY A 324 11.50 -14.67 -14.05
N ARG A 325 12.43 -15.38 -13.38
CA ARG A 325 12.38 -16.85 -13.19
C ARG A 325 12.37 -17.64 -14.49
N GLN A 326 12.77 -17.02 -15.58
CA GLN A 326 12.84 -17.59 -16.92
C GLN A 326 14.25 -17.32 -17.49
N PRO A 327 15.30 -18.07 -17.09
CA PRO A 327 16.71 -17.70 -17.28
C PRO A 327 17.12 -17.44 -18.73
N LYS A 328 16.46 -18.07 -19.70
CA LYS A 328 16.73 -17.85 -21.14
C LYS A 328 16.00 -16.63 -21.72
N PHE A 329 15.03 -16.08 -21.00
CA PHE A 329 14.18 -14.97 -21.44
C PHE A 329 14.33 -13.75 -20.52
N SER A 330 14.16 -13.94 -19.22
CA SER A 330 14.30 -12.86 -18.24
C SER A 330 14.70 -13.41 -16.87
N ALA A 331 15.82 -12.92 -16.33
CA ALA A 331 16.33 -13.33 -15.03
C ALA A 331 15.54 -12.72 -13.86
N GLY A 332 14.85 -11.59 -14.09
CA GLY A 332 14.28 -10.76 -13.04
C GLY A 332 15.25 -9.74 -12.50
N MET A 333 14.83 -8.99 -11.46
CA MET A 333 15.65 -7.98 -10.78
C MET A 333 15.65 -8.17 -9.27
N SER A 334 16.78 -7.88 -8.63
CA SER A 334 16.90 -7.56 -7.21
C SER A 334 16.26 -6.18 -6.94
N LEU A 335 16.03 -5.82 -5.66
CA LEU A 335 15.55 -4.47 -5.35
C LEU A 335 16.59 -3.39 -5.67
N TYR A 336 17.88 -3.72 -5.58
CA TYR A 336 18.98 -2.82 -5.94
C TYR A 336 18.99 -2.49 -7.43
N GLU A 337 18.83 -3.52 -8.28
CA GLU A 337 18.74 -3.34 -9.74
C GLU A 337 17.45 -2.60 -10.15
N LEU A 338 16.33 -2.93 -9.52
CA LEU A 338 15.04 -2.26 -9.74
C LEU A 338 15.11 -0.77 -9.35
N ARG A 339 15.77 -0.44 -8.23
CA ARG A 339 16.03 0.92 -7.79
C ARG A 339 16.92 1.68 -8.77
N SER A 340 17.98 1.03 -9.27
CA SER A 340 18.85 1.60 -10.29
C SER A 340 18.09 1.89 -11.59
N LEU A 341 17.25 0.96 -12.05
CA LEU A 341 16.36 1.17 -13.20
C LEU A 341 15.46 2.39 -12.98
N ALA A 342 14.77 2.45 -11.84
CA ALA A 342 13.88 3.56 -11.51
C ALA A 342 14.59 4.92 -11.51
N SER A 343 15.78 4.98 -10.95
CA SER A 343 16.62 6.20 -10.94
C SER A 343 17.06 6.62 -12.36
N ARG A 344 17.50 5.66 -13.18
CA ARG A 344 17.88 5.92 -14.58
C ARG A 344 16.71 6.35 -15.46
N LEU A 345 15.49 6.02 -15.08
CA LEU A 345 14.24 6.51 -15.70
C LEU A 345 13.86 7.91 -15.22
N GLY A 346 14.55 8.49 -14.23
CA GLY A 346 14.22 9.80 -13.66
C GLY A 346 13.10 9.77 -12.63
N LEU A 347 12.77 8.60 -12.06
CA LEU A 347 11.78 8.53 -11.00
C LEU A 347 12.32 9.14 -9.71
N VAL A 348 11.55 10.05 -9.13
CA VAL A 348 11.86 10.68 -7.85
C VAL A 348 11.17 10.01 -6.67
N GLN A 349 10.18 9.18 -6.94
CA GLN A 349 9.51 8.28 -5.98
C GLN A 349 9.40 6.91 -6.62
N ALA A 350 9.68 5.84 -5.87
CA ALA A 350 9.53 4.47 -6.36
C ALA A 350 9.27 3.48 -5.22
N LEU A 351 8.28 2.62 -5.40
CA LEU A 351 7.87 1.58 -4.47
C LEU A 351 7.77 0.24 -5.21
N ASN A 352 8.41 -0.80 -4.67
CA ASN A 352 8.19 -2.17 -5.11
C ASN A 352 6.86 -2.70 -4.54
N LEU A 353 6.02 -3.23 -5.41
CA LEU A 353 4.77 -3.91 -5.12
C LEU A 353 4.97 -5.43 -5.06
N ASP A 354 3.89 -6.22 -5.00
CA ASP A 354 4.00 -7.67 -5.07
C ASP A 354 4.60 -8.11 -6.41
N GLY A 355 5.35 -9.20 -6.36
CA GLY A 355 6.14 -9.68 -7.46
C GLY A 355 6.03 -11.19 -7.65
N GLY A 356 7.09 -11.79 -8.20
CA GLY A 356 7.11 -13.23 -8.45
C GLY A 356 6.01 -13.65 -9.42
N GLY A 357 5.25 -14.68 -9.06
CA GLY A 357 4.15 -15.18 -9.89
C GLY A 357 2.99 -14.21 -10.07
N SER A 358 2.86 -13.21 -9.17
CA SER A 358 1.82 -12.17 -9.25
C SER A 358 2.10 -11.12 -10.34
N THR A 359 3.39 -10.97 -10.76
CA THR A 359 3.79 -9.91 -11.72
C THR A 359 3.04 -10.06 -13.04
N THR A 360 2.09 -9.17 -13.26
CA THR A 360 1.24 -9.16 -14.46
C THR A 360 0.96 -7.71 -14.88
N MET A 361 1.15 -7.41 -16.16
CA MET A 361 0.69 -6.17 -16.79
C MET A 361 -0.30 -6.51 -17.91
N TRP A 362 -1.50 -6.00 -17.77
CA TRP A 362 -2.56 -6.13 -18.77
C TRP A 362 -2.81 -4.78 -19.46
N VAL A 363 -2.91 -4.78 -20.79
CA VAL A 363 -3.16 -3.57 -21.60
C VAL A 363 -4.14 -3.90 -22.71
N GLN A 364 -5.28 -3.22 -22.75
CA GLN A 364 -6.29 -3.32 -23.81
C GLN A 364 -6.64 -4.76 -24.24
N GLY A 365 -6.94 -5.62 -23.28
CA GLY A 365 -7.38 -7.01 -23.55
C GLY A 365 -6.24 -8.04 -23.57
N GLN A 366 -4.98 -7.63 -23.41
CA GLN A 366 -3.84 -8.53 -23.53
C GLN A 366 -2.89 -8.40 -22.32
N ILE A 367 -2.38 -9.52 -21.83
CA ILE A 367 -1.24 -9.55 -20.93
C ILE A 367 0.01 -9.33 -21.77
N VAL A 368 0.76 -8.27 -21.50
CA VAL A 368 1.92 -7.86 -22.30
C VAL A 368 3.23 -8.44 -21.82
N ASN A 369 3.35 -8.76 -20.53
CA ASN A 369 4.51 -9.41 -19.93
C ASN A 369 4.37 -10.94 -19.93
N SER A 370 5.36 -11.66 -19.40
CA SER A 370 5.39 -13.13 -19.29
C SER A 370 5.30 -13.59 -17.83
N PRO A 371 4.10 -13.84 -17.27
CA PRO A 371 3.95 -14.35 -15.92
C PRO A 371 4.74 -15.63 -15.69
N SER A 372 5.40 -15.75 -14.53
CA SER A 372 6.38 -16.80 -14.28
C SER A 372 5.82 -18.12 -13.77
N ASP A 373 4.56 -18.17 -13.37
CA ASP A 373 3.93 -19.40 -12.86
C ASP A 373 3.55 -20.32 -14.03
N ALA A 374 3.82 -21.62 -13.87
CA ALA A 374 3.56 -22.60 -14.93
C ALA A 374 2.06 -22.71 -15.31
N ALA A 375 1.17 -22.39 -14.38
CA ALA A 375 -0.28 -22.38 -14.61
C ALA A 375 -0.77 -21.09 -15.34
N GLY A 376 0.13 -20.19 -15.69
CA GLY A 376 -0.21 -18.88 -16.28
C GLY A 376 -0.35 -17.76 -15.24
N PRO A 377 -1.10 -16.68 -15.55
CA PRO A 377 -1.25 -15.54 -14.65
C PRO A 377 -1.85 -15.95 -13.31
N ARG A 378 -1.18 -15.59 -12.22
CA ARG A 378 -1.66 -15.85 -10.87
C ARG A 378 -2.89 -15.00 -10.58
N LYS A 379 -3.86 -15.58 -9.87
CA LYS A 379 -4.90 -14.82 -9.20
C LYS A 379 -4.28 -14.03 -8.04
N VAL A 380 -4.64 -12.78 -7.92
CA VAL A 380 -4.13 -11.80 -6.93
C VAL A 380 -5.28 -11.17 -6.16
N SER A 381 -5.00 -10.58 -5.00
CA SER A 381 -6.02 -9.94 -4.17
C SER A 381 -6.45 -8.58 -4.69
N ASP A 382 -5.57 -7.88 -5.38
CA ASP A 382 -5.81 -6.52 -5.81
C ASP A 382 -4.97 -6.13 -7.04
N ALA A 383 -5.38 -5.06 -7.70
CA ALA A 383 -4.71 -4.50 -8.86
C ALA A 383 -4.75 -2.96 -8.85
N LEU A 384 -3.80 -2.34 -9.53
CA LEU A 384 -3.87 -0.94 -9.93
C LEU A 384 -4.46 -0.84 -11.32
N LEU A 385 -5.58 -0.14 -11.44
CA LEU A 385 -6.34 0.04 -12.68
C LEU A 385 -6.12 1.42 -13.25
N VAL A 386 -5.77 1.49 -14.53
CA VAL A 386 -5.74 2.73 -15.34
C VAL A 386 -7.08 2.89 -16.00
N MET A 387 -7.82 3.94 -15.67
CA MET A 387 -9.19 4.18 -16.09
C MET A 387 -9.25 5.39 -17.05
N ARG A 388 -10.20 5.39 -17.94
CA ARG A 388 -10.56 6.63 -18.69
C ARG A 388 -11.13 7.64 -17.70
N ARG A 389 -10.83 8.91 -17.93
CA ARG A 389 -11.52 10.02 -17.29
C ARG A 389 -12.81 10.35 -17.99
#